data_90fb7e5d730b0ec8f97c84c2ec954bee
#
_entry.id   90fb7e5d730b0ec8f97c84c2ec954bee
#
_cell.length_a   1.000
_cell.length_b   1.000
_cell.length_c   1.000
_cell.angle_alpha   90.00
_cell.angle_beta   90.00
_cell.angle_gamma   90.00
#
_symmetry.space_group_name_H-M   'P 1'
#
loop_
_entity.id
_entity.type
_entity.pdbx_description
1 polymer ?
#
loop_
_entity_poly.entity_id
_entity_poly.type
_entity_poly.pdbx_seq_one_letter_code
_entity_poly.pdbx_strand_id
1 'polypeptide(L)'
;MGAAQAQKLTGAGATFPYPIYSKWFSEYSGAHPGVEVNYQSIGSGGGIRQVTAGLVDFGASDMPMTNDQLSASKVKLIHIPTVLGAVVPIFNVPGVTDLRISPDVLADIFLNKITSWSDARIAKDNPGVKLPDQKIIVVHRSDGSGTSFIFTDYLSKISKEWASGPGSGTSPNWPVGVGGKGNEGVAGLVRQLPGAIGYVELIYALQNKIDYAAVRNSAGNWLKGSIEGVTEAAASVKDMPVDYRVSITNAPGANAYPISSFTYLLIPSQPSDAAKEKVLKDMLSWIVKSGEGEVSTLSYAPLPSGLAEKVLKTVYALP
;
A
#
# COMPACT_ATOMS: atom_id res chain seq x y z
N MET A 1 -5.64 24.62 -38.51
CA MET A 1 -5.02 23.64 -37.54
C MET A 1 -6.12 23.30 -36.56
N GLY A 2 -6.73 22.10 -36.61
CA GLY A 2 -7.72 21.68 -35.62
C GLY A 2 -7.02 21.53 -34.28
N ALA A 3 -7.54 22.15 -33.23
CA ALA A 3 -7.08 21.90 -31.86
C ALA A 3 -7.29 20.41 -31.62
N ALA A 4 -6.19 19.68 -31.35
CA ALA A 4 -6.28 18.29 -30.93
C ALA A 4 -7.15 18.28 -29.65
N GLN A 5 -8.24 17.51 -29.67
CA GLN A 5 -9.12 17.40 -28.52
C GLN A 5 -8.31 16.85 -27.34
N ALA A 6 -8.33 17.55 -26.21
CA ALA A 6 -7.61 17.13 -25.02
C ALA A 6 -8.08 15.72 -24.60
N GLN A 7 -7.13 14.80 -24.46
CA GLN A 7 -7.40 13.45 -23.98
C GLN A 7 -7.40 13.44 -22.46
N LYS A 8 -8.54 13.06 -21.87
CA LYS A 8 -8.71 13.00 -20.41
C LYS A 8 -8.76 11.56 -19.95
N LEU A 9 -7.78 11.14 -19.13
CA LEU A 9 -7.80 9.88 -18.42
C LEU A 9 -8.31 10.10 -16.99
N THR A 10 -9.21 9.23 -16.57
CA THR A 10 -9.74 9.20 -15.20
C THR A 10 -9.34 7.91 -14.51
N GLY A 11 -8.77 8.01 -13.32
CA GLY A 11 -8.42 6.88 -12.49
C GLY A 11 -8.96 7.03 -11.08
N ALA A 12 -9.11 5.92 -10.37
CA ALA A 12 -9.51 5.93 -8.97
C ALA A 12 -8.94 4.73 -8.22
N GLY A 13 -8.69 4.89 -6.91
CA GLY A 13 -8.34 3.76 -6.07
C GLY A 13 -7.43 4.07 -4.90
N ALA A 14 -6.42 3.23 -4.72
CA ALA A 14 -5.55 3.17 -3.57
C ALA A 14 -4.98 4.53 -3.12
N THR A 15 -4.96 4.75 -1.79
CA THR A 15 -4.31 5.92 -1.19
C THR A 15 -2.83 5.66 -0.92
N PHE A 16 -2.43 4.40 -0.81
CA PHE A 16 -1.05 3.97 -0.60
C PHE A 16 -0.08 4.61 -1.61
N PRO A 17 -0.28 4.52 -2.95
CA PRO A 17 0.61 5.12 -3.95
C PRO A 17 0.26 6.57 -4.29
N TYR A 18 -0.75 7.19 -3.66
CA TYR A 18 -1.25 8.49 -4.10
C TYR A 18 -0.17 9.57 -4.20
N PRO A 19 0.79 9.71 -3.27
CA PRO A 19 1.83 10.72 -3.38
C PRO A 19 2.68 10.58 -4.66
N ILE A 20 3.10 9.37 -5.01
CA ILE A 20 3.87 9.14 -6.24
C ILE A 20 2.99 9.20 -7.49
N TYR A 21 1.75 8.69 -7.44
CA TYR A 21 0.82 8.79 -8.57
C TYR A 21 0.45 10.22 -8.88
N SER A 22 0.18 11.05 -7.86
CA SER A 22 -0.07 12.48 -8.04
C SER A 22 1.09 13.19 -8.74
N LYS A 23 2.33 12.88 -8.34
CA LYS A 23 3.54 13.41 -8.97
C LYS A 23 3.64 12.95 -10.42
N TRP A 24 3.58 11.65 -10.68
CA TRP A 24 3.70 11.09 -12.02
C TRP A 24 2.63 11.60 -12.99
N PHE A 25 1.37 11.64 -12.57
CA PHE A 25 0.28 12.10 -13.44
C PHE A 25 0.39 13.59 -13.76
N SER A 26 0.85 14.40 -12.80
CA SER A 26 1.13 15.81 -13.01
C SER A 26 2.28 16.02 -14.01
N GLU A 27 3.39 15.31 -13.84
CA GLU A 27 4.57 15.41 -14.70
C GLU A 27 4.28 14.88 -16.11
N TYR A 28 3.58 13.75 -16.21
CA TYR A 28 3.19 13.19 -17.49
C TYR A 28 2.29 14.16 -18.26
N SER A 29 1.27 14.73 -17.61
CA SER A 29 0.40 15.73 -18.22
C SER A 29 1.15 17.00 -18.62
N GLY A 30 2.10 17.47 -17.83
CA GLY A 30 2.94 18.62 -18.13
C GLY A 30 3.87 18.39 -19.34
N ALA A 31 4.39 17.17 -19.50
CA ALA A 31 5.26 16.80 -20.62
C ALA A 31 4.48 16.45 -21.91
N HIS A 32 3.16 16.21 -21.85
CA HIS A 32 2.33 15.82 -22.97
C HIS A 32 1.15 16.77 -23.15
N PRO A 33 1.35 17.94 -23.84
CA PRO A 33 0.30 18.92 -24.06
C PRO A 33 -0.94 18.28 -24.72
N GLY A 34 -2.11 18.53 -24.15
CA GLY A 34 -3.37 17.93 -24.56
C GLY A 34 -3.74 16.61 -23.87
N VAL A 35 -2.94 16.16 -22.89
CA VAL A 35 -3.27 15.03 -22.02
C VAL A 35 -3.52 15.53 -20.60
N GLU A 36 -4.64 15.12 -20.01
CA GLU A 36 -4.99 15.36 -18.60
C GLU A 36 -5.22 14.02 -17.90
N VAL A 37 -4.55 13.78 -16.77
CA VAL A 37 -4.75 12.58 -15.97
C VAL A 37 -5.29 12.97 -14.61
N ASN A 38 -6.52 12.54 -14.30
CA ASN A 38 -7.19 12.80 -13.03
C ASN A 38 -7.29 11.51 -12.23
N TYR A 39 -6.82 11.55 -10.98
CA TYR A 39 -6.86 10.40 -10.08
C TYR A 39 -7.58 10.72 -8.78
N GLN A 40 -8.54 9.87 -8.42
CA GLN A 40 -9.30 9.97 -7.17
C GLN A 40 -8.77 8.96 -6.14
N SER A 41 -8.13 9.46 -5.09
CA SER A 41 -7.64 8.66 -3.97
C SER A 41 -8.79 8.30 -3.02
N ILE A 42 -9.45 7.16 -3.27
CA ILE A 42 -10.69 6.72 -2.57
C ILE A 42 -10.57 5.33 -1.92
N GLY A 43 -9.36 4.79 -1.87
CA GLY A 43 -9.06 3.44 -1.39
C GLY A 43 -9.22 2.36 -2.46
N SER A 44 -8.48 1.25 -2.28
CA SER A 44 -8.42 0.13 -3.23
C SER A 44 -9.80 -0.46 -3.52
N GLY A 45 -10.64 -0.63 -2.50
CA GLY A 45 -12.00 -1.14 -2.69
C GLY A 45 -12.86 -0.22 -3.56
N GLY A 46 -12.68 1.11 -3.44
CA GLY A 46 -13.30 2.09 -4.33
C GLY A 46 -12.82 1.98 -5.77
N GLY A 47 -11.49 1.86 -5.95
CA GLY A 47 -10.85 1.70 -7.25
C GLY A 47 -11.31 0.43 -7.98
N ILE A 48 -11.29 -0.71 -7.29
CA ILE A 48 -11.79 -1.97 -7.83
C ILE A 48 -13.24 -1.83 -8.27
N ARG A 49 -14.11 -1.27 -7.44
CA ARG A 49 -15.54 -1.09 -7.81
C ARG A 49 -15.72 -0.19 -9.03
N GLN A 50 -14.99 0.92 -9.11
CA GLN A 50 -15.17 1.85 -10.24
C GLN A 50 -14.63 1.28 -11.55
N VAL A 51 -13.46 0.65 -11.55
CA VAL A 51 -12.89 0.07 -12.77
C VAL A 51 -13.69 -1.15 -13.25
N THR A 52 -14.16 -2.01 -12.34
CA THR A 52 -14.98 -3.18 -12.70
C THR A 52 -16.35 -2.78 -13.28
N ALA A 53 -16.86 -1.62 -12.86
CA ALA A 53 -18.10 -1.05 -13.40
C ALA A 53 -17.89 -0.26 -14.70
N GLY A 54 -16.63 -0.04 -15.14
CA GLY A 54 -16.30 0.76 -16.32
C GLY A 54 -16.54 2.26 -16.14
N LEU A 55 -16.47 2.76 -14.89
CA LEU A 55 -16.71 4.18 -14.58
C LEU A 55 -15.43 5.04 -14.65
N VAL A 56 -14.27 4.40 -14.70
CA VAL A 56 -12.95 5.04 -14.84
C VAL A 56 -12.12 4.30 -15.88
N ASP A 57 -11.14 4.98 -16.46
CA ASP A 57 -10.27 4.43 -17.48
C ASP A 57 -9.23 3.44 -16.89
N PHE A 58 -8.87 3.63 -15.60
CA PHE A 58 -8.03 2.70 -14.86
C PHE A 58 -8.35 2.72 -13.35
N GLY A 59 -8.11 1.59 -12.70
CA GLY A 59 -8.20 1.49 -11.24
C GLY A 59 -6.83 1.44 -10.59
N ALA A 60 -6.77 1.57 -9.26
CA ALA A 60 -5.57 1.29 -8.49
C ALA A 60 -5.90 0.52 -7.22
N SER A 61 -5.08 -0.49 -6.90
CA SER A 61 -5.26 -1.32 -5.71
C SER A 61 -3.93 -1.88 -5.21
N ASP A 62 -3.75 -1.88 -3.88
CA ASP A 62 -2.62 -2.56 -3.24
C ASP A 62 -2.98 -4.03 -2.94
N MET A 63 -4.27 -4.37 -2.98
CA MET A 63 -4.74 -5.75 -2.95
C MET A 63 -4.89 -6.26 -4.39
N PRO A 64 -4.19 -7.30 -4.80
CA PRO A 64 -4.50 -7.98 -6.05
C PRO A 64 -5.95 -8.46 -6.04
N MET A 65 -6.68 -8.26 -7.14
CA MET A 65 -8.05 -8.75 -7.25
C MET A 65 -8.08 -10.28 -7.17
N THR A 66 -9.08 -10.81 -6.50
CA THR A 66 -9.32 -12.25 -6.45
C THR A 66 -9.86 -12.77 -7.80
N ASN A 67 -9.79 -14.09 -8.01
CA ASN A 67 -10.36 -14.70 -9.22
C ASN A 67 -11.86 -14.44 -9.32
N ASP A 68 -12.59 -14.45 -8.21
CA ASP A 68 -14.02 -14.16 -8.17
C ASP A 68 -14.31 -12.72 -8.58
N GLN A 69 -13.50 -11.76 -8.09
CA GLN A 69 -13.62 -10.35 -8.49
C GLN A 69 -13.32 -10.15 -9.98
N LEU A 70 -12.29 -10.83 -10.50
CA LEU A 70 -11.97 -10.77 -11.94
C LEU A 70 -13.07 -11.39 -12.78
N SER A 71 -13.62 -12.52 -12.35
CA SER A 71 -14.71 -13.22 -13.07
C SER A 71 -16.01 -12.43 -13.04
N ALA A 72 -16.31 -11.70 -11.97
CA ALA A 72 -17.49 -10.86 -11.82
C ALA A 72 -17.35 -9.49 -12.51
N SER A 73 -16.16 -9.12 -12.97
CA SER A 73 -15.92 -7.83 -13.63
C SER A 73 -16.58 -7.78 -15.02
N LYS A 74 -17.22 -6.64 -15.32
CA LYS A 74 -17.79 -6.38 -16.65
C LYS A 74 -16.72 -6.17 -17.72
N VAL A 75 -15.50 -5.83 -17.30
CA VAL A 75 -14.35 -5.59 -18.18
C VAL A 75 -13.22 -6.53 -17.78
N LYS A 76 -12.51 -7.06 -18.76
CA LYS A 76 -11.30 -7.87 -18.49
C LYS A 76 -10.18 -6.95 -18.00
N LEU A 77 -9.64 -7.22 -16.82
CA LEU A 77 -8.64 -6.39 -16.17
C LEU A 77 -7.28 -7.08 -16.11
N ILE A 78 -6.22 -6.28 -16.24
CA ILE A 78 -4.82 -6.67 -16.09
C ILE A 78 -4.23 -5.90 -14.89
N HIS A 79 -3.43 -6.58 -14.08
CA HIS A 79 -2.66 -5.97 -13.01
C HIS A 79 -1.31 -5.51 -13.54
N ILE A 80 -0.99 -4.24 -13.37
CA ILE A 80 0.32 -3.66 -13.71
C ILE A 80 0.95 -3.18 -12.40
N PRO A 81 1.95 -3.89 -11.85
CA PRO A 81 2.68 -3.41 -10.68
C PRO A 81 3.45 -2.15 -11.06
N THR A 82 3.49 -1.17 -10.16
CA THR A 82 4.10 0.13 -10.43
C THR A 82 5.24 0.46 -9.46
N VAL A 83 5.01 0.37 -8.18
CA VAL A 83 6.01 0.59 -7.14
C VAL A 83 5.78 -0.37 -5.98
N LEU A 84 6.74 -0.38 -5.07
CA LEU A 84 6.61 -1.08 -3.80
C LEU A 84 6.71 -0.09 -2.64
N GLY A 85 6.08 -0.43 -1.53
CA GLY A 85 6.15 0.37 -0.32
C GLY A 85 6.02 -0.46 0.95
N ALA A 86 6.23 0.19 2.08
CA ALA A 86 6.12 -0.38 3.41
C ALA A 86 4.87 0.11 4.12
N VAL A 87 4.12 -0.77 4.74
CA VAL A 87 3.13 -0.40 5.74
C VAL A 87 3.83 -0.36 7.09
N VAL A 88 3.79 0.78 7.77
CA VAL A 88 4.48 0.97 9.05
C VAL A 88 3.48 1.20 10.18
N PRO A 89 3.67 0.54 11.35
CA PRO A 89 2.91 0.86 12.54
C PRO A 89 3.33 2.23 13.06
N ILE A 90 2.45 3.22 12.96
CA ILE A 90 2.64 4.58 13.48
C ILE A 90 2.04 4.68 14.88
N PHE A 91 2.65 5.50 15.73
CA PHE A 91 2.19 5.67 17.10
C PHE A 91 2.35 7.11 17.60
N ASN A 92 1.61 7.44 18.65
CA ASN A 92 1.70 8.70 19.38
C ASN A 92 1.71 8.41 20.87
N VAL A 93 2.89 8.08 21.38
CA VAL A 93 3.09 7.78 22.83
C VAL A 93 3.97 8.85 23.43
N PRO A 94 3.46 9.68 24.36
CA PRO A 94 4.22 10.76 24.94
C PRO A 94 5.55 10.29 25.55
N GLY A 95 6.65 10.90 25.10
CA GLY A 95 8.00 10.59 25.61
C GLY A 95 8.65 9.34 24.97
N VAL A 96 8.01 8.70 23.99
CA VAL A 96 8.54 7.55 23.26
C VAL A 96 8.67 7.89 21.79
N THR A 97 9.89 7.85 21.25
CA THR A 97 10.19 8.12 19.83
C THR A 97 10.78 6.90 19.11
N ASP A 98 11.29 5.93 19.86
CA ASP A 98 11.81 4.67 19.32
C ASP A 98 11.09 3.51 20.00
N LEU A 99 10.33 2.76 19.22
CA LEU A 99 9.49 1.67 19.69
C LEU A 99 9.73 0.42 18.86
N ARG A 100 9.82 -0.72 19.53
CA ARG A 100 9.91 -2.05 18.92
C ARG A 100 8.63 -2.80 19.23
N ILE A 101 8.06 -3.45 18.23
CA ILE A 101 6.85 -4.25 18.39
C ILE A 101 7.06 -5.58 17.70
N SER A 102 7.09 -6.66 18.50
CA SER A 102 7.17 -8.03 17.94
C SER A 102 5.86 -8.42 17.25
N PRO A 103 5.89 -9.40 16.33
CA PRO A 103 4.69 -9.84 15.60
C PRO A 103 3.51 -10.18 16.53
N ASP A 104 3.77 -10.95 17.59
CA ASP A 104 2.73 -11.36 18.54
C ASP A 104 2.12 -10.17 19.27
N VAL A 105 2.97 -9.23 19.71
CA VAL A 105 2.53 -7.99 20.38
C VAL A 105 1.68 -7.14 19.43
N LEU A 106 2.10 -7.00 18.17
CA LEU A 106 1.34 -6.23 17.19
C LEU A 106 -0.04 -6.85 16.94
N ALA A 107 -0.12 -8.17 16.74
CA ALA A 107 -1.38 -8.86 16.56
C ALA A 107 -2.29 -8.71 17.80
N ASP A 108 -1.74 -8.89 19.02
CA ASP A 108 -2.50 -8.82 20.27
C ASP A 108 -3.01 -7.40 20.57
N ILE A 109 -2.32 -6.34 20.14
CA ILE A 109 -2.83 -4.97 20.23
C ILE A 109 -4.09 -4.83 19.36
N PHE A 110 -4.04 -5.26 18.10
CA PHE A 110 -5.17 -5.13 17.18
C PHE A 110 -6.30 -6.15 17.47
N LEU A 111 -6.01 -7.24 18.19
CA LEU A 111 -7.02 -8.17 18.76
C LEU A 111 -7.63 -7.66 20.07
N ASN A 112 -7.23 -6.48 20.56
CA ASN A 112 -7.67 -5.92 21.86
C ASN A 112 -7.27 -6.76 23.09
N LYS A 113 -6.18 -7.52 23.00
CA LYS A 113 -5.62 -8.30 24.11
C LYS A 113 -4.55 -7.56 24.89
N ILE A 114 -3.89 -6.60 24.22
CA ILE A 114 -3.00 -5.62 24.82
C ILE A 114 -3.68 -4.27 24.72
N THR A 115 -4.01 -3.68 25.87
CA THR A 115 -4.84 -2.47 25.93
C THR A 115 -4.14 -1.30 26.62
N SER A 116 -2.94 -1.51 27.19
CA SER A 116 -2.10 -0.47 27.81
C SER A 116 -0.69 -0.50 27.24
N TRP A 117 -0.09 0.67 27.08
CA TRP A 117 1.32 0.79 26.72
C TRP A 117 2.27 0.25 27.78
N SER A 118 1.87 0.20 29.05
CA SER A 118 2.64 -0.39 30.15
C SER A 118 2.60 -1.94 30.21
N ASP A 119 1.96 -2.61 29.24
CA ASP A 119 1.90 -4.08 29.18
C ASP A 119 3.32 -4.69 29.16
N ALA A 120 3.55 -5.70 30.00
CA ALA A 120 4.85 -6.35 30.16
C ALA A 120 5.40 -6.94 28.83
N ARG A 121 4.52 -7.30 27.89
CA ARG A 121 4.93 -7.82 26.58
C ARG A 121 5.54 -6.74 25.70
N ILE A 122 4.99 -5.50 25.74
CA ILE A 122 5.59 -4.33 25.06
C ILE A 122 6.90 -3.96 25.75
N ALA A 123 6.94 -3.93 27.08
CA ALA A 123 8.15 -3.62 27.85
C ALA A 123 9.29 -4.60 27.56
N LYS A 124 8.98 -5.88 27.36
CA LYS A 124 9.97 -6.91 26.98
C LYS A 124 10.64 -6.63 25.63
N ASP A 125 9.90 -6.11 24.66
CA ASP A 125 10.43 -5.72 23.34
C ASP A 125 11.27 -4.42 23.43
N ASN A 126 11.08 -3.61 24.50
CA ASN A 126 11.63 -2.26 24.66
C ASN A 126 12.41 -2.11 25.99
N PRO A 127 13.49 -2.89 26.21
CA PRO A 127 14.27 -2.78 27.45
C PRO A 127 14.83 -1.37 27.60
N GLY A 128 14.62 -0.77 28.78
CA GLY A 128 15.11 0.57 29.11
C GLY A 128 14.21 1.73 28.63
N VAL A 129 13.17 1.47 27.86
CA VAL A 129 12.18 2.48 27.48
C VAL A 129 11.14 2.62 28.59
N LYS A 130 10.91 3.85 29.07
CA LYS A 130 9.86 4.14 30.04
C LYS A 130 8.51 4.26 29.33
N LEU A 131 7.75 3.18 29.29
CA LEU A 131 6.41 3.15 28.72
C LEU A 131 5.39 3.72 29.71
N PRO A 132 4.47 4.62 29.29
CA PRO A 132 3.47 5.19 30.19
C PRO A 132 2.36 4.18 30.50
N ASP A 133 1.77 4.31 31.70
CA ASP A 133 0.52 3.63 32.00
C ASP A 133 -0.64 4.38 31.34
N GLN A 134 -0.79 4.13 30.03
CA GLN A 134 -1.77 4.79 29.17
C GLN A 134 -2.47 3.78 28.31
N LYS A 135 -3.79 3.95 28.15
CA LYS A 135 -4.60 3.10 27.28
C LYS A 135 -4.16 3.24 25.82
N ILE A 136 -4.09 2.11 25.11
CA ILE A 136 -3.87 2.08 23.66
C ILE A 136 -5.16 2.42 22.95
N ILE A 137 -5.08 3.32 21.99
CA ILE A 137 -6.17 3.67 21.05
C ILE A 137 -5.77 3.14 19.68
N VAL A 138 -6.43 2.08 19.23
CA VAL A 138 -6.20 1.53 17.89
C VAL A 138 -6.90 2.42 16.86
N VAL A 139 -6.17 2.77 15.80
CA VAL A 139 -6.70 3.49 14.65
C VAL A 139 -6.56 2.63 13.42
N HIS A 140 -7.65 2.36 12.72
CA HIS A 140 -7.68 1.56 11.50
C HIS A 140 -8.35 2.32 10.36
N ARG A 141 -8.37 1.75 9.16
CA ARG A 141 -9.06 2.33 7.99
C ARG A 141 -10.56 2.13 8.09
N SER A 142 -11.31 3.15 7.71
CA SER A 142 -12.78 3.12 7.62
C SER A 142 -13.31 2.90 6.20
N ASP A 143 -12.44 2.97 5.20
CA ASP A 143 -12.75 2.72 3.79
C ASP A 143 -12.20 1.36 3.33
N GLY A 144 -12.57 0.92 2.14
CA GLY A 144 -12.01 -0.28 1.51
C GLY A 144 -10.56 -0.05 1.11
N SER A 145 -9.61 -0.52 1.92
CA SER A 145 -8.20 -0.16 1.92
C SER A 145 -7.27 -1.28 1.52
N GLY A 146 -6.44 -1.07 0.50
CA GLY A 146 -5.34 -1.97 0.18
C GLY A 146 -4.25 -1.96 1.25
N THR A 147 -3.99 -0.82 1.90
CA THR A 147 -3.08 -0.74 3.05
C THR A 147 -3.57 -1.64 4.19
N SER A 148 -4.89 -1.68 4.45
CA SER A 148 -5.48 -2.64 5.41
C SER A 148 -5.29 -4.08 4.95
N PHE A 149 -5.46 -4.37 3.66
CA PHE A 149 -5.19 -5.71 3.14
C PHE A 149 -3.74 -6.14 3.41
N ILE A 150 -2.75 -5.30 3.08
CA ILE A 150 -1.33 -5.60 3.33
C ILE A 150 -1.08 -5.88 4.82
N PHE A 151 -1.58 -5.00 5.68
CA PHE A 151 -1.41 -5.11 7.12
C PHE A 151 -2.07 -6.37 7.68
N THR A 152 -3.30 -6.67 7.27
CA THR A 152 -4.06 -7.83 7.75
C THR A 152 -3.61 -9.14 7.11
N ASP A 153 -3.06 -9.13 5.90
CA ASP A 153 -2.38 -10.28 5.30
C ASP A 153 -1.13 -10.64 6.13
N TYR A 154 -0.35 -9.64 6.53
CA TYR A 154 0.76 -9.86 7.45
C TYR A 154 0.28 -10.44 8.79
N LEU A 155 -0.72 -9.82 9.44
CA LEU A 155 -1.25 -10.30 10.71
C LEU A 155 -1.80 -11.74 10.60
N SER A 156 -2.42 -12.10 9.48
CA SER A 156 -2.91 -13.45 9.24
C SER A 156 -1.78 -14.48 9.12
N LYS A 157 -0.62 -14.09 8.59
CA LYS A 157 0.55 -14.96 8.47
C LYS A 157 1.25 -15.22 9.79
N ILE A 158 1.18 -14.28 10.73
CA ILE A 158 1.91 -14.36 12.00
C ILE A 158 1.01 -14.73 13.20
N SER A 159 -0.30 -14.67 13.08
CA SER A 159 -1.27 -14.97 14.13
C SER A 159 -2.41 -15.85 13.60
N LYS A 160 -2.49 -17.08 14.13
CA LYS A 160 -3.59 -18.01 13.79
C LYS A 160 -4.94 -17.47 14.21
N GLU A 161 -5.00 -16.77 15.35
CA GLU A 161 -6.23 -16.18 15.85
C GLU A 161 -6.71 -15.04 14.96
N TRP A 162 -5.78 -14.18 14.50
CA TRP A 162 -6.12 -13.17 13.50
C TRP A 162 -6.65 -13.81 12.22
N ALA A 163 -5.97 -14.83 11.71
CA ALA A 163 -6.34 -15.51 10.47
C ALA A 163 -7.72 -16.16 10.52
N SER A 164 -8.11 -16.74 11.67
CA SER A 164 -9.40 -17.40 11.87
C SER A 164 -10.53 -16.45 12.31
N GLY A 165 -10.20 -15.27 12.79
CA GLY A 165 -11.13 -14.25 13.24
C GLY A 165 -11.30 -13.12 12.21
N PRO A 166 -10.61 -11.96 12.36
CA PRO A 166 -10.74 -10.84 11.43
C PRO A 166 -10.32 -11.17 10.00
N GLY A 167 -9.28 -12.00 9.84
CA GLY A 167 -8.74 -12.40 8.55
C GLY A 167 -8.04 -11.26 7.80
N SER A 168 -7.75 -11.48 6.50
CA SER A 168 -7.17 -10.49 5.61
C SER A 168 -8.19 -9.94 4.62
N GLY A 169 -8.13 -8.63 4.36
CA GLY A 169 -9.04 -8.00 3.41
C GLY A 169 -8.95 -6.48 3.40
N THR A 170 -9.62 -5.86 2.45
CA THR A 170 -9.69 -4.40 2.35
C THR A 170 -10.59 -3.76 3.40
N SER A 171 -11.50 -4.54 3.99
CA SER A 171 -12.46 -4.11 5.02
C SER A 171 -12.70 -5.25 6.01
N PRO A 172 -11.68 -5.63 6.79
CA PRO A 172 -11.82 -6.69 7.78
C PRO A 172 -12.75 -6.24 8.92
N ASN A 173 -13.24 -7.21 9.69
CA ASN A 173 -14.07 -6.94 10.86
C ASN A 173 -13.15 -6.58 12.04
N TRP A 174 -12.83 -5.31 12.20
CA TRP A 174 -11.89 -4.85 13.22
C TRP A 174 -12.43 -5.12 14.64
N PRO A 175 -11.66 -5.82 15.50
CA PRO A 175 -12.11 -6.11 16.87
C PRO A 175 -12.23 -4.86 17.75
N VAL A 176 -11.42 -3.83 17.44
CA VAL A 176 -11.34 -2.62 18.26
C VAL A 176 -10.85 -1.45 17.40
N GLY A 177 -11.09 -0.24 17.84
CA GLY A 177 -10.49 0.96 17.31
C GLY A 177 -11.46 1.95 16.72
N VAL A 178 -10.88 3.02 16.21
CA VAL A 178 -11.58 4.11 15.50
C VAL A 178 -11.13 4.17 14.06
N GLY A 179 -12.05 4.53 13.16
CA GLY A 179 -11.79 4.52 11.73
C GLY A 179 -11.32 5.86 11.17
N GLY A 180 -10.19 5.86 10.43
CA GLY A 180 -9.72 6.98 9.62
C GLY A 180 -9.89 6.71 8.12
N LYS A 181 -10.39 7.68 7.36
CA LYS A 181 -10.52 7.54 5.91
C LYS A 181 -9.19 7.83 5.22
N GLY A 182 -8.70 6.90 4.41
CA GLY A 182 -7.42 7.01 3.73
C GLY A 182 -6.21 6.84 4.65
N ASN A 183 -5.01 6.79 4.09
CA ASN A 183 -3.77 6.85 4.88
C ASN A 183 -3.67 8.19 5.64
N GLU A 184 -4.08 9.28 5.02
CA GLU A 184 -4.13 10.62 5.59
C GLU A 184 -5.05 10.70 6.82
N GLY A 185 -6.21 10.06 6.79
CA GLY A 185 -7.14 10.04 7.92
C GLY A 185 -6.59 9.26 9.12
N VAL A 186 -5.95 8.11 8.88
CA VAL A 186 -5.28 7.34 9.94
C VAL A 186 -4.10 8.14 10.51
N ALA A 187 -3.23 8.71 9.67
CA ALA A 187 -2.12 9.55 10.11
C ALA A 187 -2.60 10.75 10.94
N GLY A 188 -3.66 11.43 10.49
CA GLY A 188 -4.26 12.55 11.20
C GLY A 188 -4.78 12.18 12.59
N LEU A 189 -5.51 11.08 12.71
CA LEU A 189 -6.04 10.59 13.99
C LEU A 189 -4.92 10.17 14.96
N VAL A 190 -3.93 9.41 14.49
CA VAL A 190 -2.80 8.99 15.35
C VAL A 190 -2.05 10.21 15.88
N ARG A 191 -1.78 11.20 15.02
CA ARG A 191 -1.10 12.43 15.44
C ARG A 191 -1.87 13.21 16.50
N GLN A 192 -3.21 13.19 16.44
CA GLN A 192 -4.08 13.95 17.33
C GLN A 192 -4.39 13.25 18.66
N LEU A 193 -4.29 11.92 18.71
CA LEU A 193 -4.72 11.11 19.85
C LEU A 193 -3.52 10.56 20.63
N PRO A 194 -3.15 11.14 21.79
CA PRO A 194 -2.12 10.56 22.63
C PRO A 194 -2.46 9.13 23.05
N GLY A 195 -1.53 8.21 22.92
CA GLY A 195 -1.72 6.77 23.15
C GLY A 195 -2.21 6.00 21.92
N ALA A 196 -2.38 6.66 20.77
CA ALA A 196 -2.82 5.99 19.55
C ALA A 196 -1.71 5.16 18.89
N ILE A 197 -2.13 4.08 18.25
CA ILE A 197 -1.38 3.27 17.29
C ILE A 197 -2.24 3.04 16.06
N GLY A 198 -1.64 3.13 14.88
CA GLY A 198 -2.30 2.82 13.60
C GLY A 198 -1.29 2.27 12.60
N TYR A 199 -1.65 2.21 11.35
CA TYR A 199 -0.78 1.77 10.26
C TYR A 199 -1.04 2.63 9.02
N VAL A 200 0.03 3.00 8.34
CA VAL A 200 -0.02 3.75 7.07
C VAL A 200 1.11 3.31 6.15
N GLU A 201 1.04 3.71 4.90
CA GLU A 201 2.21 3.65 4.02
C GLU A 201 3.29 4.62 4.55
N LEU A 202 4.57 4.25 4.42
CA LEU A 202 5.72 4.91 5.03
C LEU A 202 5.77 6.42 4.78
N ILE A 203 5.50 6.88 3.53
CA ILE A 203 5.58 8.31 3.21
C ILE A 203 4.63 9.16 4.05
N TYR A 204 3.47 8.63 4.44
CA TYR A 204 2.52 9.35 5.29
C TYR A 204 3.05 9.54 6.71
N ALA A 205 3.82 8.58 7.24
CA ALA A 205 4.51 8.75 8.51
C ALA A 205 5.58 9.84 8.42
N LEU A 206 6.41 9.79 7.36
CA LEU A 206 7.52 10.71 7.15
C LEU A 206 7.03 12.16 6.90
N GLN A 207 6.08 12.36 6.00
CA GLN A 207 5.54 13.68 5.67
C GLN A 207 4.83 14.34 6.86
N ASN A 208 4.17 13.56 7.69
CA ASN A 208 3.49 14.05 8.89
C ASN A 208 4.36 14.08 10.15
N LYS A 209 5.64 13.63 10.04
CA LYS A 209 6.59 13.55 11.16
C LYS A 209 6.03 12.75 12.33
N ILE A 210 5.42 11.60 12.03
CA ILE A 210 4.86 10.68 13.01
C ILE A 210 5.88 9.55 13.23
N ASP A 211 6.15 9.25 14.49
CA ASP A 211 7.01 8.13 14.86
C ASP A 211 6.38 6.79 14.44
N TYR A 212 7.21 5.86 13.99
CA TYR A 212 6.79 4.53 13.61
C TYR A 212 7.71 3.46 14.17
N ALA A 213 7.14 2.33 14.51
CA ALA A 213 7.81 1.27 15.22
C ALA A 213 8.70 0.42 14.30
N ALA A 214 9.78 -0.11 14.87
CA ALA A 214 10.49 -1.23 14.30
C ALA A 214 9.69 -2.53 14.54
N VAL A 215 9.57 -3.36 13.51
CA VAL A 215 8.90 -4.66 13.58
C VAL A 215 9.94 -5.77 13.43
N ARG A 216 9.81 -6.83 14.22
CA ARG A 216 10.71 -7.97 14.12
C ARG A 216 10.30 -8.85 12.94
N ASN A 217 11.21 -9.06 11.99
CA ASN A 217 10.96 -9.88 10.80
C ASN A 217 11.08 -11.38 11.09
N SER A 218 10.80 -12.21 10.07
CA SER A 218 10.87 -13.68 10.15
C SER A 218 12.27 -14.23 10.47
N ALA A 219 13.32 -13.46 10.18
CA ALA A 219 14.71 -13.79 10.53
C ALA A 219 15.09 -13.36 11.97
N GLY A 220 14.18 -12.71 12.72
CA GLY A 220 14.40 -12.26 14.09
C GLY A 220 15.00 -10.87 14.22
N ASN A 221 15.22 -10.15 13.12
CA ASN A 221 15.82 -8.81 13.13
C ASN A 221 14.77 -7.71 13.28
N TRP A 222 15.11 -6.67 14.07
CA TRP A 222 14.28 -5.48 14.21
C TRP A 222 14.54 -4.52 13.07
N LEU A 223 13.50 -4.23 12.28
CA LEU A 223 13.59 -3.39 11.09
C LEU A 223 12.52 -2.28 11.13
N LYS A 224 12.93 -1.07 10.81
CA LYS A 224 12.01 0.00 10.41
C LYS A 224 11.72 -0.11 8.92
N GLY A 225 10.53 0.35 8.49
CA GLY A 225 10.19 0.43 7.07
C GLY A 225 11.21 1.29 6.32
N SER A 226 11.75 0.78 5.23
CA SER A 226 12.72 1.47 4.38
C SER A 226 12.68 0.93 2.95
N ILE A 227 13.24 1.68 2.01
CA ILE A 227 13.35 1.28 0.59
C ILE A 227 14.14 -0.04 0.49
N GLU A 228 15.25 -0.15 1.22
CA GLU A 228 16.12 -1.32 1.22
C GLU A 228 15.38 -2.55 1.74
N GLY A 229 14.62 -2.41 2.84
CA GLY A 229 13.85 -3.50 3.42
C GLY A 229 12.72 -3.98 2.51
N VAL A 230 12.07 -3.07 1.79
CA VAL A 230 11.04 -3.39 0.79
C VAL A 230 11.65 -4.08 -0.43
N THR A 231 12.79 -3.59 -0.91
CA THR A 231 13.53 -4.18 -2.04
C THR A 231 13.97 -5.62 -1.72
N GLU A 232 14.48 -5.84 -0.50
CA GLU A 232 14.86 -7.17 -0.03
C GLU A 232 13.64 -8.11 0.06
N ALA A 233 12.50 -7.62 0.54
CA ALA A 233 11.26 -8.40 0.55
C ALA A 233 10.83 -8.78 -0.88
N ALA A 234 10.92 -7.87 -1.85
CA ALA A 234 10.60 -8.14 -3.25
C ALA A 234 11.56 -9.17 -3.88
N ALA A 235 12.83 -9.16 -3.52
CA ALA A 235 13.83 -10.12 -4.00
C ALA A 235 13.53 -11.56 -3.59
N SER A 236 12.66 -11.77 -2.59
CA SER A 236 12.21 -13.11 -2.20
C SER A 236 11.31 -13.80 -3.24
N VAL A 237 10.74 -13.05 -4.17
CA VAL A 237 9.88 -13.57 -5.23
C VAL A 237 10.76 -14.13 -6.35
N LYS A 238 10.99 -15.45 -6.34
CA LYS A 238 11.81 -16.12 -7.36
C LYS A 238 11.10 -16.17 -8.71
N ASP A 239 9.80 -16.52 -8.68
CA ASP A 239 8.97 -16.66 -9.87
C ASP A 239 7.77 -15.74 -9.76
N MET A 240 7.84 -14.59 -10.44
CA MET A 240 6.72 -13.67 -10.51
C MET A 240 5.59 -14.27 -11.35
N PRO A 241 4.37 -14.41 -10.81
CA PRO A 241 3.21 -14.86 -11.56
C PRO A 241 3.00 -14.04 -12.84
N VAL A 242 2.46 -14.69 -13.89
CA VAL A 242 2.21 -14.04 -15.19
C VAL A 242 1.26 -12.84 -15.04
N ASP A 243 0.33 -12.93 -14.10
CA ASP A 243 -0.65 -11.88 -13.79
C ASP A 243 -0.19 -10.92 -12.68
N TYR A 244 1.07 -11.04 -12.22
CA TYR A 244 1.72 -10.22 -11.20
C TYR A 244 1.08 -10.23 -9.81
N ARG A 245 0.05 -11.04 -9.57
CA ARG A 245 -0.65 -11.09 -8.28
C ARG A 245 0.16 -11.91 -7.27
N VAL A 246 0.82 -11.24 -6.37
CA VAL A 246 1.68 -11.85 -5.35
C VAL A 246 1.64 -11.07 -4.04
N SER A 247 1.76 -11.77 -2.90
CA SER A 247 1.98 -11.18 -1.60
C SER A 247 3.43 -11.38 -1.18
N ILE A 248 4.07 -10.31 -0.72
CA ILE A 248 5.44 -10.31 -0.17
C ILE A 248 5.48 -9.95 1.32
N THR A 249 4.34 -9.96 2.00
CA THR A 249 4.31 -9.79 3.46
C THR A 249 4.96 -10.99 4.15
N ASN A 250 5.67 -10.73 5.24
CA ASN A 250 6.45 -11.71 6.01
C ASN A 250 7.48 -12.47 5.15
N ALA A 251 8.03 -11.79 4.14
CA ALA A 251 9.05 -12.35 3.26
C ALA A 251 10.27 -12.84 4.05
N PRO A 252 10.93 -13.93 3.62
CA PRO A 252 12.18 -14.36 4.20
C PRO A 252 13.32 -13.39 3.86
N GLY A 253 14.35 -13.35 4.69
CA GLY A 253 15.53 -12.51 4.48
C GLY A 253 15.88 -11.71 5.72
N ALA A 254 17.19 -11.59 6.00
CA ALA A 254 17.66 -10.90 7.20
C ALA A 254 17.25 -9.43 7.24
N ASN A 255 17.18 -8.78 6.10
CA ASN A 255 16.86 -7.36 5.96
C ASN A 255 15.49 -7.11 5.33
N ALA A 256 14.71 -8.17 5.03
CA ALA A 256 13.36 -8.02 4.46
C ALA A 256 12.41 -7.38 5.47
N TYR A 257 11.85 -6.20 5.12
CA TYR A 257 10.84 -5.56 5.95
C TYR A 257 9.52 -6.35 5.87
N PRO A 258 8.93 -6.75 7.00
CA PRO A 258 7.88 -7.78 6.99
C PRO A 258 6.54 -7.32 6.44
N ILE A 259 6.26 -6.01 6.38
CA ILE A 259 4.96 -5.49 5.93
C ILE A 259 5.15 -4.70 4.63
N SER A 260 5.71 -5.40 3.63
CA SER A 260 6.00 -4.86 2.30
C SER A 260 4.99 -5.32 1.27
N SER A 261 4.72 -4.52 0.25
CA SER A 261 3.83 -4.90 -0.85
C SER A 261 4.12 -4.14 -2.14
N PHE A 262 3.73 -4.75 -3.24
CA PHE A 262 3.49 -4.06 -4.50
C PHE A 262 2.19 -3.26 -4.43
N THR A 263 2.06 -2.23 -5.27
CA THR A 263 0.79 -1.62 -5.63
C THR A 263 0.58 -1.71 -7.14
N TYR A 264 -0.67 -1.77 -7.56
CA TYR A 264 -1.02 -2.10 -8.94
C TYR A 264 -1.94 -1.04 -9.54
N LEU A 265 -1.72 -0.74 -10.80
CA LEU A 265 -2.76 -0.20 -11.66
C LEU A 265 -3.57 -1.36 -12.25
N LEU A 266 -4.89 -1.20 -12.26
CA LEU A 266 -5.86 -2.15 -12.83
C LEU A 266 -6.32 -1.59 -14.17
N ILE A 267 -5.87 -2.24 -15.24
CA ILE A 267 -6.01 -1.74 -16.61
C ILE A 267 -7.01 -2.58 -17.37
N PRO A 268 -8.09 -1.99 -17.97
CA PRO A 268 -8.94 -2.68 -18.90
C PRO A 268 -8.14 -3.17 -20.11
N SER A 269 -8.22 -4.47 -20.43
CA SER A 269 -7.51 -5.05 -21.57
C SER A 269 -8.18 -4.83 -22.91
N GLN A 270 -9.37 -4.28 -22.90
CA GLN A 270 -10.16 -3.92 -24.09
C GLN A 270 -10.86 -2.58 -23.82
N PRO A 271 -10.14 -1.47 -23.90
CA PRO A 271 -10.73 -0.15 -23.73
C PRO A 271 -11.75 0.16 -24.83
N SER A 272 -12.72 0.96 -24.51
CA SER A 272 -13.78 1.36 -25.45
C SER A 272 -13.38 2.52 -26.38
N ASP A 273 -12.23 3.18 -26.11
CA ASP A 273 -11.75 4.37 -26.80
C ASP A 273 -10.25 4.19 -27.14
N ALA A 274 -9.96 4.02 -28.44
CA ALA A 274 -8.62 3.78 -28.93
C ALA A 274 -7.64 4.96 -28.68
N ALA A 275 -8.13 6.20 -28.62
CA ALA A 275 -7.28 7.35 -28.33
C ALA A 275 -6.86 7.38 -26.86
N LYS A 276 -7.78 7.06 -25.93
CA LYS A 276 -7.48 6.90 -24.51
C LYS A 276 -6.56 5.72 -24.24
N GLU A 277 -6.78 4.61 -24.97
CA GLU A 277 -5.91 3.43 -24.89
C GLU A 277 -4.47 3.74 -25.20
N LYS A 278 -4.24 4.45 -26.32
CA LYS A 278 -2.89 4.88 -26.70
C LYS A 278 -2.25 5.74 -25.60
N VAL A 279 -2.96 6.73 -25.08
CA VAL A 279 -2.46 7.61 -24.01
C VAL A 279 -2.18 6.81 -22.74
N LEU A 280 -3.03 5.88 -22.36
CA LEU A 280 -2.85 5.01 -21.20
C LEU A 280 -1.60 4.14 -21.35
N LYS A 281 -1.41 3.52 -22.51
CA LYS A 281 -0.23 2.71 -22.84
C LYS A 281 1.06 3.53 -22.83
N ASP A 282 1.04 4.73 -23.40
CA ASP A 282 2.17 5.66 -23.40
C ASP A 282 2.51 6.10 -21.97
N MET A 283 1.50 6.43 -21.15
CA MET A 283 1.66 6.80 -19.74
C MET A 283 2.26 5.64 -18.92
N LEU A 284 1.77 4.43 -19.05
CA LEU A 284 2.30 3.25 -18.37
C LEU A 284 3.76 3.00 -18.77
N SER A 285 4.08 3.14 -20.06
CA SER A 285 5.45 3.00 -20.56
C SER A 285 6.38 4.08 -19.98
N TRP A 286 5.88 5.32 -19.87
CA TRP A 286 6.61 6.43 -19.27
C TRP A 286 6.85 6.21 -17.77
N ILE A 287 5.84 5.76 -17.02
CA ILE A 287 5.97 5.41 -15.60
C ILE A 287 7.13 4.45 -15.38
N VAL A 288 7.16 3.32 -16.11
CA VAL A 288 8.18 2.28 -15.91
C VAL A 288 9.56 2.72 -16.41
N LYS A 289 9.67 3.55 -17.44
CA LYS A 289 10.97 3.97 -18.01
C LYS A 289 11.57 5.20 -17.33
N SER A 290 10.75 6.14 -16.94
CA SER A 290 11.18 7.46 -16.46
C SER A 290 10.71 7.72 -15.03
N GLY A 291 9.45 7.43 -14.71
CA GLY A 291 8.85 7.68 -13.41
C GLY A 291 9.52 6.89 -12.28
N GLU A 292 9.99 5.67 -12.55
CA GLU A 292 10.70 4.82 -11.59
C GLU A 292 11.99 5.47 -11.03
N GLY A 293 12.63 6.38 -11.76
CA GLY A 293 13.82 7.09 -11.30
C GLY A 293 13.57 8.02 -10.11
N GLU A 294 12.32 8.36 -9.83
CA GLU A 294 11.96 9.36 -8.83
C GLU A 294 11.27 8.78 -7.58
N VAL A 295 10.95 7.47 -7.59
CA VAL A 295 10.15 6.84 -6.53
C VAL A 295 10.82 6.92 -5.16
N SER A 296 12.16 6.84 -5.11
CA SER A 296 12.94 6.92 -3.88
C SER A 296 12.84 8.28 -3.18
N THR A 297 12.56 9.36 -3.92
CA THR A 297 12.37 10.70 -3.35
C THR A 297 11.13 10.77 -2.46
N LEU A 298 10.17 9.86 -2.67
CA LEU A 298 8.96 9.68 -1.87
C LEU A 298 8.97 8.37 -1.07
N SER A 299 10.15 7.81 -0.82
CA SER A 299 10.35 6.61 0.01
C SER A 299 9.66 5.34 -0.50
N TYR A 300 9.33 5.27 -1.79
CA TYR A 300 8.94 4.04 -2.45
C TYR A 300 10.14 3.30 -3.02
N ALA A 301 10.05 1.99 -3.13
CA ALA A 301 11.03 1.19 -3.83
C ALA A 301 10.63 1.02 -5.31
N PRO A 302 11.58 1.15 -6.25
CA PRO A 302 11.31 0.87 -7.65
C PRO A 302 11.07 -0.62 -7.89
N LEU A 303 10.45 -0.94 -9.01
CA LEU A 303 10.35 -2.33 -9.45
C LEU A 303 11.75 -2.93 -9.65
N PRO A 304 12.01 -4.18 -9.23
CA PRO A 304 13.22 -4.89 -9.62
C PRO A 304 13.40 -4.86 -11.15
N SER A 305 14.63 -4.61 -11.62
CA SER A 305 14.90 -4.37 -13.06
C SER A 305 14.32 -5.46 -13.99
N GLY A 306 14.49 -6.74 -13.63
CA GLY A 306 13.91 -7.83 -14.39
C GLY A 306 12.38 -7.88 -14.39
N LEU A 307 11.73 -7.33 -13.35
CA LEU A 307 10.28 -7.19 -13.29
C LEU A 307 9.84 -5.98 -14.14
N ALA A 308 10.53 -4.86 -14.06
CA ALA A 308 10.24 -3.68 -14.88
C ALA A 308 10.26 -4.02 -16.39
N GLU A 309 11.24 -4.81 -16.84
CA GLU A 309 11.29 -5.30 -18.24
C GLU A 309 10.10 -6.18 -18.60
N LYS A 310 9.67 -7.08 -17.70
CA LYS A 310 8.47 -7.92 -17.92
C LYS A 310 7.21 -7.06 -17.99
N VAL A 311 7.07 -6.08 -17.09
CA VAL A 311 5.95 -5.13 -17.08
C VAL A 311 5.91 -4.33 -18.38
N LEU A 312 7.03 -3.81 -18.86
CA LEU A 312 7.09 -3.11 -20.16
C LEU A 312 6.62 -4.00 -21.33
N LYS A 313 7.04 -5.28 -21.36
CA LYS A 313 6.55 -6.22 -22.39
C LYS A 313 5.03 -6.40 -22.32
N THR A 314 4.47 -6.50 -21.10
CA THR A 314 3.02 -6.58 -20.90
C THR A 314 2.32 -5.30 -21.36
N VAL A 315 2.87 -4.13 -21.02
CA VAL A 315 2.32 -2.84 -21.47
C VAL A 315 2.35 -2.71 -22.99
N TYR A 316 3.44 -3.13 -23.65
CA TYR A 316 3.51 -3.10 -25.12
C TYR A 316 2.57 -4.09 -25.80
N ALA A 317 2.21 -5.18 -25.13
CA ALA A 317 1.26 -6.16 -25.63
C ALA A 317 -0.22 -5.77 -25.38
N LEU A 318 -0.48 -4.67 -24.68
CA LEU A 318 -1.84 -4.08 -24.63
C LEU A 318 -2.26 -3.70 -26.05
N PRO A 319 -3.53 -3.83 -26.39
CA PRO A 319 -4.06 -3.54 -27.73
C PRO A 319 -3.65 -2.17 -28.24
#